data_b83fc8ff6afe95f4984f10d073ac9ea5
#
_entry.id   b83fc8ff6afe95f4984f10d073ac9ea5
#
_cell.length_a   1.000
_cell.length_b   1.000
_cell.length_c   1.000
_cell.angle_alpha   90.00
_cell.angle_beta   90.00
_cell.angle_gamma   90.00
#
_symmetry.space_group_name_H-M   'P 1'
#
loop_
_entity.id
_entity.type
_entity.pdbx_description
1 polymer ?
#
loop_
_entity_poly.entity_id
_entity_poly.type
_entity_poly.pdbx_seq_one_letter_code
_entity_poly.pdbx_strand_id
1 'polypeptide(L)'
;EGCSYCWRIEDVGGRSDRVYRSGEYWAQNAREEIAEAGADGNINPRYVEVNFNQACNFKCSYCSPHLSTTWEKEIKEFGAYDIVDGEHNNLDSLSKQRLLPTKLAQNENPYVTAFWKWWPELYRTLEVLRMTGGEPLMDSNTFKVLDYVYKNPNAWLEMSLTSNMVPPKPILMDMFIEKLQRLEEIQIWEDPEKFNPNSGNNWYVAPACKNFATFVSVD
;
A
#
# COMPACT_ATOMS: atom_id res chain seq x y z
N GLU A 1 11.47 -18.49 16.41
CA GLU A 1 10.01 -18.56 16.45
C GLU A 1 9.34 -17.74 15.32
N GLY A 2 9.92 -16.63 14.86
CA GLY A 2 9.31 -15.72 13.89
C GLY A 2 8.96 -16.29 12.51
N CYS A 3 9.56 -17.37 12.05
CA CYS A 3 9.30 -17.97 10.74
C CYS A 3 8.69 -19.37 10.80
N SER A 4 8.17 -19.79 11.96
CA SER A 4 7.67 -21.15 12.17
C SER A 4 6.55 -21.57 11.20
N TYR A 5 5.71 -20.63 10.77
CA TYR A 5 4.69 -20.88 9.77
C TYR A 5 5.31 -21.25 8.40
N CYS A 6 6.25 -20.45 7.94
CA CYS A 6 6.91 -20.70 6.66
C CYS A 6 7.71 -22.02 6.68
N TRP A 7 8.42 -22.29 7.76
CA TRP A 7 9.18 -23.55 7.89
C TRP A 7 8.29 -24.79 7.88
N ARG A 8 7.13 -24.75 8.57
CA ARG A 8 6.19 -25.88 8.52
C ARG A 8 5.68 -26.20 7.12
N ILE A 9 5.50 -25.17 6.28
CA ILE A 9 5.11 -25.38 4.88
C ILE A 9 6.28 -25.99 4.09
N GLU A 10 7.50 -25.51 4.30
CA GLU A 10 8.70 -25.96 3.61
C GLU A 10 9.11 -27.38 4.03
N ASP A 11 8.96 -27.72 5.31
CA ASP A 11 9.27 -29.05 5.86
C ASP A 11 8.41 -30.16 5.24
N VAL A 12 7.20 -29.83 4.79
CA VAL A 12 6.32 -30.77 4.07
C VAL A 12 6.44 -30.66 2.53
N GLY A 13 7.48 -29.97 2.03
CA GLY A 13 7.75 -29.81 0.60
C GLY A 13 6.90 -28.73 -0.09
N GLY A 14 6.18 -27.91 0.67
CA GLY A 14 5.43 -26.79 0.15
C GLY A 14 6.30 -25.55 -0.10
N ARG A 15 5.78 -24.59 -0.84
CA ARG A 15 6.43 -23.30 -1.08
C ARG A 15 5.80 -22.24 -0.18
N SER A 16 6.55 -21.77 0.80
CA SER A 16 6.10 -20.72 1.72
C SER A 16 6.03 -19.34 1.06
N ASP A 17 5.28 -18.42 1.68
CA ASP A 17 5.17 -17.04 1.20
C ASP A 17 6.55 -16.34 1.15
N ARG A 18 7.43 -16.57 2.13
CA ARG A 18 8.78 -15.99 2.10
C ARG A 18 9.59 -16.46 0.89
N VAL A 19 9.50 -17.76 0.52
CA VAL A 19 10.19 -18.30 -0.66
C VAL A 19 9.58 -17.74 -1.94
N TYR A 20 8.26 -17.63 -1.98
CA TYR A 20 7.56 -17.03 -3.11
C TYR A 20 7.96 -15.56 -3.30
N ARG A 21 7.85 -14.75 -2.23
CA ARG A 21 8.16 -13.31 -2.28
C ARG A 21 9.64 -13.03 -2.54
N SER A 22 10.54 -13.87 -2.06
CA SER A 22 11.97 -13.76 -2.37
C SER A 22 12.28 -13.98 -3.85
N GLY A 23 11.40 -14.62 -4.60
CA GLY A 23 11.51 -14.80 -6.06
C GLY A 23 11.00 -13.63 -6.89
N GLU A 24 10.31 -12.66 -6.29
CA GLU A 24 9.82 -11.49 -6.99
C GLU A 24 10.97 -10.60 -7.46
N TYR A 25 10.79 -9.92 -8.59
CA TYR A 25 11.86 -9.11 -9.22
C TYR A 25 12.42 -8.04 -8.28
N TRP A 26 11.55 -7.33 -7.56
CA TRP A 26 11.95 -6.30 -6.59
C TRP A 26 12.78 -6.85 -5.42
N ALA A 27 12.56 -8.10 -5.00
CA ALA A 27 13.37 -8.77 -4.00
C ALA A 27 14.72 -9.22 -4.57
N GLN A 28 14.74 -9.68 -5.81
CA GLN A 28 15.98 -10.05 -6.50
C GLN A 28 16.86 -8.84 -6.78
N ASN A 29 16.28 -7.69 -7.16
CA ASN A 29 17.01 -6.43 -7.36
C ASN A 29 17.72 -5.94 -6.10
N ALA A 30 17.15 -6.18 -4.91
CA ALA A 30 17.75 -5.78 -3.64
C ALA A 30 18.75 -6.79 -3.05
N ARG A 31 18.91 -7.97 -3.66
CA ARG A 31 19.61 -9.10 -3.04
C ARG A 31 21.09 -8.83 -2.75
N GLU A 32 21.80 -8.22 -3.69
CA GLU A 32 23.23 -7.90 -3.53
C GLU A 32 23.41 -6.83 -2.46
N GLU A 33 22.64 -5.75 -2.50
CA GLU A 33 22.66 -4.68 -1.50
C GLU A 33 22.40 -5.22 -0.09
N ILE A 34 21.41 -6.12 0.07
CA ILE A 34 21.10 -6.76 1.35
C ILE A 34 22.28 -7.64 1.83
N ALA A 35 22.91 -8.39 0.93
CA ALA A 35 24.04 -9.23 1.27
C ALA A 35 25.28 -8.42 1.69
N GLU A 36 25.54 -7.31 1.03
CA GLU A 36 26.65 -6.42 1.34
C GLU A 36 26.46 -5.66 2.65
N ALA A 37 25.23 -5.21 2.93
CA ALA A 37 24.92 -4.49 4.16
C ALA A 37 25.00 -5.36 5.42
N GLY A 38 24.81 -6.66 5.29
CA GLY A 38 24.88 -7.61 6.39
C GLY A 38 23.76 -7.44 7.43
N ALA A 39 23.92 -8.07 8.59
CA ALA A 39 22.87 -8.13 9.61
C ALA A 39 22.58 -6.77 10.30
N ASP A 40 23.55 -5.90 10.35
CA ASP A 40 23.43 -4.57 10.99
C ASP A 40 23.13 -3.45 9.98
N GLY A 41 23.02 -3.80 8.69
CA GLY A 41 22.73 -2.85 7.63
C GLY A 41 21.29 -2.33 7.67
N ASN A 42 21.11 -1.05 7.38
CA ASN A 42 19.79 -0.44 7.23
C ASN A 42 19.52 -0.20 5.75
N ILE A 43 18.59 -0.96 5.18
CA ILE A 43 18.21 -0.90 3.78
C ILE A 43 16.73 -0.57 3.67
N ASN A 44 16.37 0.37 2.81
CA ASN A 44 14.98 0.67 2.51
C ASN A 44 14.33 -0.48 1.72
N PRO A 45 13.11 -0.90 2.06
CA PRO A 45 12.39 -1.92 1.30
C PRO A 45 12.09 -1.44 -0.13
N ARG A 46 12.14 -2.39 -1.08
CA ARG A 46 11.74 -2.16 -2.48
C ARG A 46 10.23 -2.28 -2.69
N TYR A 47 9.56 -3.02 -1.83
CA TYR A 47 8.11 -3.21 -1.80
C TYR A 47 7.54 -2.72 -0.49
N VAL A 48 6.52 -1.87 -0.57
CA VAL A 48 5.76 -1.41 0.60
C VAL A 48 4.27 -1.54 0.33
N GLU A 49 3.57 -2.20 1.23
CA GLU A 49 2.11 -2.15 1.32
C GLU A 49 1.72 -1.27 2.52
N VAL A 50 0.90 -0.27 2.27
CA VAL A 50 0.49 0.69 3.31
C VAL A 50 -1.03 0.71 3.47
N ASN A 51 -1.46 0.66 4.73
CA ASN A 51 -2.81 0.93 5.17
C ASN A 51 -2.80 2.17 6.06
N PHE A 52 -3.34 3.28 5.58
CA PHE A 52 -3.38 4.53 6.35
C PHE A 52 -4.50 4.56 7.39
N ASN A 53 -5.62 3.88 7.12
CA ASN A 53 -6.73 3.75 8.07
C ASN A 53 -7.70 2.60 7.68
N GLN A 54 -8.61 2.26 8.60
CA GLN A 54 -9.63 1.24 8.41
C GLN A 54 -11.01 1.82 8.08
N ALA A 55 -11.12 3.12 7.77
CA ALA A 55 -12.38 3.72 7.35
C ALA A 55 -12.86 3.06 6.06
N CYS A 56 -14.05 2.45 6.10
CA CYS A 56 -14.64 1.77 4.96
C CYS A 56 -16.15 1.95 4.99
N ASN A 57 -16.74 2.06 3.81
CA ASN A 57 -18.19 2.14 3.63
C ASN A 57 -18.84 0.80 3.25
N PHE A 58 -18.02 -0.26 3.06
CA PHE A 58 -18.49 -1.61 2.71
C PHE A 58 -18.23 -2.62 3.83
N LYS A 59 -18.94 -3.76 3.73
CA LYS A 59 -18.85 -4.93 4.60
C LYS A 59 -18.63 -6.18 3.77
N CYS A 60 -17.50 -6.26 3.08
CA CYS A 60 -17.17 -7.41 2.24
C CYS A 60 -17.11 -8.69 3.08
N SER A 61 -17.66 -9.78 2.58
CA SER A 61 -17.81 -11.04 3.31
C SER A 61 -16.50 -11.67 3.80
N TYR A 62 -15.40 -11.40 3.08
CA TYR A 62 -14.04 -11.85 3.42
C TYR A 62 -13.30 -10.86 4.34
N CYS A 63 -13.91 -9.73 4.71
CA CYS A 63 -13.31 -8.70 5.56
C CYS A 63 -13.65 -8.93 7.04
N SER A 64 -13.05 -8.16 7.91
CA SER A 64 -13.25 -8.28 9.37
C SER A 64 -13.30 -6.91 10.06
N PRO A 65 -13.82 -6.85 11.31
CA PRO A 65 -13.98 -5.60 12.05
C PRO A 65 -12.69 -4.81 12.27
N HIS A 66 -11.52 -5.46 12.29
CA HIS A 66 -10.24 -4.76 12.45
C HIS A 66 -9.74 -4.12 11.16
N LEU A 67 -10.36 -4.43 10.02
CA LEU A 67 -10.02 -3.87 8.71
C LEU A 67 -11.12 -2.94 8.17
N SER A 68 -12.32 -2.92 8.79
CA SER A 68 -13.43 -2.10 8.32
C SER A 68 -14.23 -1.51 9.47
N THR A 69 -14.33 -0.19 9.51
CA THR A 69 -15.16 0.52 10.51
C THR A 69 -16.64 0.21 10.37
N THR A 70 -17.12 -0.17 9.19
CA THR A 70 -18.51 -0.56 8.97
C THR A 70 -18.80 -1.93 9.58
N TRP A 71 -17.87 -2.89 9.46
CA TRP A 71 -17.93 -4.16 10.15
C TRP A 71 -17.89 -3.99 11.67
N GLU A 72 -16.95 -3.16 12.18
CA GLU A 72 -16.87 -2.86 13.62
C GLU A 72 -18.21 -2.31 14.16
N LYS A 73 -18.83 -1.40 13.39
CA LYS A 73 -20.14 -0.83 13.76
C LYS A 73 -21.23 -1.89 13.80
N GLU A 74 -21.30 -2.77 12.80
CA GLU A 74 -22.31 -3.82 12.74
C GLU A 74 -22.18 -4.80 13.90
N ILE A 75 -20.97 -5.26 14.21
CA ILE A 75 -20.75 -6.17 15.33
C ILE A 75 -21.11 -5.50 16.68
N LYS A 76 -20.89 -4.19 16.82
CA LYS A 76 -21.34 -3.45 18.02
C LYS A 76 -22.84 -3.38 18.15
N GLU A 77 -23.56 -3.28 17.04
CA GLU A 77 -25.01 -3.13 17.01
C GLU A 77 -25.73 -4.47 17.18
N PHE A 78 -25.27 -5.52 16.50
CA PHE A 78 -25.97 -6.81 16.40
C PHE A 78 -25.27 -7.96 17.11
N GLY A 79 -24.05 -7.78 17.59
CA GLY A 79 -23.23 -8.84 18.16
C GLY A 79 -22.35 -9.55 17.12
N ALA A 80 -21.44 -10.38 17.62
CA ALA A 80 -20.59 -11.21 16.78
C ALA A 80 -21.40 -12.33 16.11
N TYR A 81 -20.97 -12.71 14.89
CA TYR A 81 -21.55 -13.87 14.21
C TYR A 81 -21.14 -15.17 14.92
N ASP A 82 -22.04 -16.12 14.98
CA ASP A 82 -21.77 -17.46 15.49
C ASP A 82 -21.09 -18.29 14.38
N ILE A 83 -19.76 -18.27 14.39
CA ILE A 83 -18.92 -19.02 13.44
C ILE A 83 -17.96 -19.92 14.21
N VAL A 84 -17.50 -21.00 13.57
CA VAL A 84 -16.65 -22.03 14.19
C VAL A 84 -15.36 -21.45 14.79
N ASP A 85 -14.79 -20.43 14.15
CA ASP A 85 -13.64 -19.67 14.63
C ASP A 85 -14.05 -18.20 14.85
N GLY A 86 -14.73 -17.96 15.99
CA GLY A 86 -15.36 -16.68 16.30
C GLY A 86 -14.40 -15.53 16.64
N GLU A 87 -13.09 -15.76 16.71
CA GLU A 87 -12.13 -14.74 17.15
C GLU A 87 -12.03 -13.57 16.16
N HIS A 88 -12.17 -13.83 14.87
CA HIS A 88 -12.03 -12.82 13.81
C HIS A 88 -13.13 -11.76 13.79
N ASN A 89 -14.28 -12.03 14.39
CA ASN A 89 -15.40 -11.09 14.46
C ASN A 89 -15.82 -10.72 15.90
N ASN A 90 -15.10 -11.22 16.91
CA ASN A 90 -15.33 -10.89 18.29
C ASN A 90 -14.52 -9.68 18.71
N LEU A 91 -15.18 -8.54 18.97
CA LEU A 91 -14.52 -7.27 19.30
C LEU A 91 -13.73 -7.34 20.61
N ASP A 92 -14.16 -8.12 21.60
CA ASP A 92 -13.42 -8.27 22.86
C ASP A 92 -12.12 -9.04 22.64
N SER A 93 -12.16 -10.11 21.83
CA SER A 93 -10.98 -10.86 21.44
C SER A 93 -10.02 -10.00 20.63
N LEU A 94 -10.51 -9.30 19.60
CA LEU A 94 -9.72 -8.38 18.78
C LEU A 94 -9.11 -7.23 19.59
N SER A 95 -9.85 -6.71 20.59
CA SER A 95 -9.37 -5.68 21.51
C SER A 95 -8.21 -6.19 22.38
N LYS A 96 -8.36 -7.38 22.96
CA LYS A 96 -7.29 -8.03 23.77
C LYS A 96 -6.03 -8.29 22.95
N GLN A 97 -6.18 -8.63 21.67
CA GLN A 97 -5.08 -8.82 20.72
C GLN A 97 -4.53 -7.50 20.17
N ARG A 98 -5.10 -6.35 20.54
CA ARG A 98 -4.74 -5.01 20.04
C ARG A 98 -4.87 -4.85 18.53
N LEU A 99 -5.79 -5.57 17.91
CA LEU A 99 -6.04 -5.53 16.48
C LEU A 99 -7.09 -4.46 16.10
N LEU A 100 -7.94 -4.03 17.04
CA LEU A 100 -8.91 -2.97 16.74
C LEU A 100 -8.21 -1.64 16.48
N PRO A 101 -8.69 -0.87 15.48
CA PRO A 101 -8.12 0.41 15.13
C PRO A 101 -8.13 1.36 16.33
N THR A 102 -6.99 2.00 16.53
CA THR A 102 -6.91 3.13 17.46
C THR A 102 -7.62 4.31 16.80
N LYS A 103 -8.65 4.84 17.45
CA LYS A 103 -9.43 6.00 16.95
C LYS A 103 -8.66 7.31 17.14
N LEU A 104 -7.49 7.39 16.51
CA LEU A 104 -6.72 8.63 16.42
C LEU A 104 -7.17 9.41 15.18
N ALA A 105 -7.25 10.73 15.30
CA ALA A 105 -7.35 11.57 14.13
C ALA A 105 -6.13 11.32 13.20
N GLN A 106 -6.29 11.43 11.89
CA GLN A 106 -5.21 11.15 10.94
C GLN A 106 -3.93 11.96 11.23
N ASN A 107 -4.08 13.20 11.65
CA ASN A 107 -2.99 14.09 12.01
C ASN A 107 -2.33 13.75 13.37
N GLU A 108 -2.96 12.89 14.17
CA GLU A 108 -2.45 12.43 15.47
C GLU A 108 -1.90 11.02 15.42
N ASN A 109 -2.06 10.31 14.29
CA ASN A 109 -1.55 8.96 14.13
C ASN A 109 -0.02 8.98 13.96
N PRO A 110 0.75 8.51 14.98
CA PRO A 110 2.20 8.57 14.96
C PRO A 110 2.82 7.73 13.83
N TYR A 111 2.14 6.68 13.39
CA TYR A 111 2.62 5.83 12.29
C TYR A 111 2.51 6.56 10.94
N VAL A 112 1.41 7.30 10.72
CA VAL A 112 1.26 8.12 9.51
C VAL A 112 2.28 9.26 9.51
N THR A 113 2.53 9.88 10.66
CA THR A 113 3.57 10.90 10.81
C THR A 113 4.96 10.34 10.52
N ALA A 114 5.28 9.17 11.06
CA ALA A 114 6.55 8.49 10.82
C ALA A 114 6.71 8.09 9.35
N PHE A 115 5.65 7.57 8.71
CA PHE A 115 5.63 7.26 7.30
C PHE A 115 6.00 8.49 6.44
N TRP A 116 5.35 9.63 6.64
CA TRP A 116 5.63 10.84 5.86
C TRP A 116 7.01 11.45 6.13
N LYS A 117 7.56 11.24 7.32
CA LYS A 117 8.95 11.61 7.62
C LYS A 117 9.94 10.75 6.85
N TRP A 118 9.65 9.46 6.73
CA TRP A 118 10.49 8.50 6.02
C TRP A 118 10.30 8.52 4.51
N TRP A 119 9.11 8.90 4.04
CA TRP A 119 8.69 8.82 2.65
C TRP A 119 9.69 9.36 1.61
N PRO A 120 10.33 10.54 1.78
CA PRO A 120 11.26 11.06 0.79
C PRO A 120 12.51 10.19 0.60
N GLU A 121 12.96 9.51 1.65
CA GLU A 121 14.08 8.57 1.59
C GLU A 121 13.64 7.23 0.98
N LEU A 122 12.57 6.66 1.49
CA LEU A 122 11.97 5.43 0.99
C LEU A 122 11.69 5.49 -0.52
N TYR A 123 11.09 6.60 -0.97
CA TYR A 123 10.65 6.79 -2.35
C TYR A 123 11.76 6.66 -3.38
N ARG A 124 13.01 6.95 -3.00
CA ARG A 124 14.17 6.88 -3.92
C ARG A 124 14.49 5.48 -4.40
N THR A 125 14.20 4.49 -3.59
CA THR A 125 14.53 3.08 -3.85
C THR A 125 13.29 2.20 -4.01
N LEU A 126 12.10 2.78 -3.86
CA LEU A 126 10.84 2.04 -3.90
C LEU A 126 10.51 1.61 -5.33
N GLU A 127 10.31 0.32 -5.53
CA GLU A 127 9.92 -0.28 -6.81
C GLU A 127 8.43 -0.62 -6.85
N VAL A 128 7.84 -1.00 -5.71
CA VAL A 128 6.41 -1.35 -5.63
C VAL A 128 5.76 -0.67 -4.44
N LEU A 129 4.71 0.09 -4.69
CA LEU A 129 3.84 0.65 -3.68
C LEU A 129 2.42 0.12 -3.83
N ARG A 130 1.93 -0.55 -2.79
CA ARG A 130 0.55 -0.97 -2.71
C ARG A 130 -0.18 -0.22 -1.62
N MET A 131 -1.30 0.41 -1.96
CA MET A 131 -2.17 1.08 -1.00
C MET A 131 -3.42 0.22 -0.78
N THR A 132 -3.63 -0.13 0.49
CA THR A 132 -4.75 -0.97 0.93
C THR A 132 -5.42 -0.34 2.15
N GLY A 133 -6.24 -1.07 2.85
CA GLY A 133 -6.86 -0.65 4.09
C GLY A 133 -8.35 -0.89 4.11
N GLY A 134 -9.11 0.02 4.71
CA GLY A 134 -10.55 0.05 4.59
C GLY A 134 -10.96 0.39 3.15
N GLU A 135 -11.33 1.63 2.91
CA GLU A 135 -11.47 2.16 1.55
C GLU A 135 -10.42 3.28 1.35
N PRO A 136 -9.35 3.03 0.60
CA PRO A 136 -8.27 4.01 0.42
C PRO A 136 -8.72 5.34 -0.19
N LEU A 137 -9.77 5.34 -1.02
CA LEU A 137 -10.33 6.59 -1.58
C LEU A 137 -11.04 7.47 -0.53
N MET A 138 -11.22 6.96 0.69
CA MET A 138 -11.69 7.77 1.83
C MET A 138 -10.54 8.41 2.61
N ASP A 139 -9.29 8.12 2.28
CA ASP A 139 -8.11 8.61 3.00
C ASP A 139 -7.37 9.69 2.22
N SER A 140 -7.16 10.84 2.85
CA SER A 140 -6.43 11.95 2.24
C SER A 140 -4.95 11.63 1.95
N ASN A 141 -4.36 10.67 2.67
CA ASN A 141 -2.99 10.24 2.44
C ASN A 141 -2.83 9.49 1.11
N THR A 142 -3.86 8.75 0.66
CA THR A 142 -3.88 8.16 -0.68
C THR A 142 -3.69 9.25 -1.75
N PHE A 143 -4.48 10.30 -1.68
CA PHE A 143 -4.38 11.43 -2.62
C PHE A 143 -3.05 12.18 -2.49
N LYS A 144 -2.53 12.30 -1.28
CA LYS A 144 -1.22 12.91 -1.02
C LYS A 144 -0.07 12.11 -1.64
N VAL A 145 -0.16 10.77 -1.65
CA VAL A 145 0.79 9.90 -2.35
C VAL A 145 0.74 10.18 -3.85
N LEU A 146 -0.46 10.21 -4.46
CA LEU A 146 -0.61 10.49 -5.89
C LEU A 146 -0.04 11.86 -6.26
N ASP A 147 -0.29 12.89 -5.44
CA ASP A 147 0.27 14.22 -5.64
C ASP A 147 1.81 14.24 -5.52
N TYR A 148 2.37 13.44 -4.63
CA TYR A 148 3.81 13.33 -4.48
C TYR A 148 4.45 12.68 -5.71
N VAL A 149 3.87 11.58 -6.20
CA VAL A 149 4.35 10.87 -7.40
C VAL A 149 4.27 11.78 -8.62
N TYR A 150 3.18 12.53 -8.79
CA TYR A 150 3.05 13.51 -9.87
C TYR A 150 4.17 14.56 -9.85
N LYS A 151 4.54 15.04 -8.65
CA LYS A 151 5.59 16.06 -8.48
C LYS A 151 7.01 15.49 -8.55
N ASN A 152 7.16 14.20 -8.31
CA ASN A 152 8.44 13.51 -8.26
C ASN A 152 8.34 12.21 -9.08
N PRO A 153 8.32 12.30 -10.41
CA PRO A 153 8.15 11.13 -11.26
C PRO A 153 9.20 10.06 -11.01
N ASN A 154 8.75 8.78 -10.99
CA ASN A 154 9.60 7.62 -10.83
C ASN A 154 9.19 6.53 -11.82
N ALA A 155 9.92 6.44 -12.93
CA ALA A 155 9.64 5.50 -14.03
C ALA A 155 9.81 4.01 -13.65
N TRP A 156 10.36 3.72 -12.47
CA TRP A 156 10.54 2.36 -11.96
C TRP A 156 9.44 1.93 -10.99
N LEU A 157 8.67 2.89 -10.46
CA LEU A 157 7.66 2.64 -9.46
C LEU A 157 6.42 1.99 -10.06
N GLU A 158 6.09 0.80 -9.60
CA GLU A 158 4.79 0.17 -9.81
C GLU A 158 3.86 0.52 -8.66
N MET A 159 2.69 1.04 -8.97
CA MET A 159 1.69 1.41 -7.98
C MET A 159 0.45 0.54 -8.09
N SER A 160 -0.15 0.22 -6.96
CA SER A 160 -1.46 -0.44 -6.93
C SER A 160 -2.33 0.06 -5.80
N LEU A 161 -3.64 0.02 -6.03
CA LEU A 161 -4.68 0.40 -5.10
C LEU A 161 -5.70 -0.74 -4.98
N THR A 162 -5.98 -1.19 -3.77
CA THR A 162 -7.11 -2.11 -3.51
C THR A 162 -8.29 -1.29 -2.99
N SER A 163 -9.35 -1.16 -3.78
CA SER A 163 -10.49 -0.29 -3.50
C SER A 163 -11.80 -0.96 -3.90
N ASN A 164 -12.89 -0.62 -3.22
CA ASN A 164 -14.23 -0.98 -3.68
C ASN A 164 -14.73 -0.08 -4.82
N MET A 165 -13.99 0.97 -5.19
CA MET A 165 -14.27 1.94 -6.25
C MET A 165 -15.61 2.67 -6.09
N VAL A 166 -16.20 2.67 -4.90
CA VAL A 166 -17.47 3.34 -4.59
C VAL A 166 -17.29 4.18 -3.31
N PRO A 167 -16.47 5.23 -3.34
CA PRO A 167 -16.34 6.09 -2.18
C PRO A 167 -17.68 6.78 -1.87
N PRO A 168 -17.97 7.10 -0.60
CA PRO A 168 -19.28 7.59 -0.17
C PRO A 168 -19.62 8.99 -0.72
N LYS A 169 -18.64 9.69 -1.26
CA LYS A 169 -18.82 11.01 -1.90
C LYS A 169 -18.31 10.95 -3.33
N PRO A 170 -19.15 11.20 -4.35
CA PRO A 170 -18.75 11.16 -5.76
C PRO A 170 -17.51 12.01 -6.07
N ILE A 171 -17.37 13.16 -5.43
CA ILE A 171 -16.21 14.03 -5.61
C ILE A 171 -14.86 13.34 -5.34
N LEU A 172 -14.81 12.32 -4.48
CA LEU A 172 -13.59 11.56 -4.22
C LEU A 172 -13.20 10.70 -5.43
N MET A 173 -14.18 10.16 -6.15
CA MET A 173 -13.95 9.44 -7.40
C MET A 173 -13.46 10.39 -8.49
N ASP A 174 -14.11 11.55 -8.63
CA ASP A 174 -13.71 12.56 -9.61
C ASP A 174 -12.26 13.03 -9.36
N MET A 175 -11.92 13.30 -8.10
CA MET A 175 -10.54 13.63 -7.70
C MET A 175 -9.55 12.51 -8.01
N PHE A 176 -9.94 11.27 -7.80
CA PHE A 176 -9.08 10.10 -8.08
C PHE A 176 -8.81 9.98 -9.58
N ILE A 177 -9.86 10.04 -10.41
CA ILE A 177 -9.75 10.01 -11.87
C ILE A 177 -8.87 11.14 -12.38
N GLU A 178 -9.11 12.39 -11.92
CA GLU A 178 -8.28 13.54 -12.28
C GLU A 178 -6.80 13.30 -11.97
N LYS A 179 -6.51 12.80 -10.76
CA LYS A 179 -5.12 12.52 -10.37
C LYS A 179 -4.49 11.41 -11.20
N LEU A 180 -5.22 10.34 -11.55
CA LEU A 180 -4.71 9.30 -12.43
C LEU A 180 -4.40 9.85 -13.82
N GLN A 181 -5.30 10.64 -14.41
CA GLN A 181 -5.07 11.29 -15.71
C GLN A 181 -3.81 12.15 -15.69
N ARG A 182 -3.57 12.87 -14.59
CA ARG A 182 -2.34 13.66 -14.42
C ARG A 182 -1.08 12.81 -14.30
N LEU A 183 -1.18 11.55 -13.82
CA LEU A 183 -0.04 10.64 -13.75
C LEU A 183 0.28 9.98 -15.10
N GLU A 184 -0.67 9.91 -16.03
CA GLU A 184 -0.47 9.29 -17.34
C GLU A 184 0.39 10.12 -18.27
N GLU A 185 0.31 11.46 -18.17
CA GLU A 185 0.99 12.38 -19.07
C GLU A 185 1.73 13.46 -18.30
N ILE A 186 2.99 13.25 -18.03
CA ILE A 186 3.89 14.28 -17.51
C ILE A 186 5.05 14.50 -18.48
N GLN A 187 5.56 15.72 -18.51
CA GLN A 187 6.80 16.02 -19.22
C GLN A 187 7.97 15.73 -18.28
N ILE A 188 8.80 14.79 -18.64
CA ILE A 188 10.06 14.49 -17.97
C ILE A 188 11.23 14.74 -18.91
N TRP A 189 12.34 15.21 -18.33
CA TRP A 189 13.57 15.30 -19.07
C TRP A 189 14.09 13.90 -19.39
N GLU A 190 14.46 13.67 -20.64
CA GLU A 190 15.34 12.55 -20.93
C GLU A 190 16.60 12.68 -20.09
N ASP A 191 17.06 11.55 -19.56
CA ASP A 191 18.25 11.36 -18.75
C ASP A 191 19.18 12.60 -18.69
N PRO A 192 19.36 13.24 -17.53
CA PRO A 192 20.19 14.45 -17.41
C PRO A 192 21.63 14.26 -17.92
N GLU A 193 22.15 13.02 -17.91
CA GLU A 193 23.48 12.69 -18.44
C GLU A 193 23.51 12.63 -19.98
N LYS A 194 22.35 12.45 -20.60
CA LYS A 194 22.19 12.46 -22.08
C LYS A 194 21.62 13.78 -22.58
N PHE A 195 21.48 14.77 -21.71
CA PHE A 195 20.98 16.07 -22.08
C PHE A 195 21.84 16.70 -23.20
N ASN A 196 21.24 16.83 -24.37
CA ASN A 196 21.85 17.56 -25.49
C ASN A 196 21.11 18.89 -25.71
N PRO A 197 21.65 20.02 -25.26
CA PRO A 197 20.98 21.33 -25.38
C PRO A 197 20.69 21.73 -26.83
N ASN A 198 21.30 21.06 -27.82
CA ASN A 198 21.12 21.35 -29.24
C ASN A 198 20.12 20.43 -29.94
N SER A 199 19.54 19.45 -29.25
CA SER A 199 18.62 18.47 -29.87
C SER A 199 17.18 18.98 -30.07
N GLY A 200 16.83 20.13 -29.52
CA GLY A 200 15.50 20.74 -29.67
C GLY A 200 14.36 20.05 -28.92
N ASN A 201 14.52 18.79 -28.49
CA ASN A 201 13.51 17.99 -27.80
C ASN A 201 14.16 17.12 -26.73
N ASN A 202 14.45 17.72 -25.57
CA ASN A 202 14.94 16.98 -24.40
C ASN A 202 13.80 16.61 -23.42
N TRP A 203 12.56 16.75 -23.89
CA TRP A 203 11.35 16.42 -23.13
C TRP A 203 10.61 15.31 -23.84
N TYR A 204 10.15 14.35 -23.10
CA TYR A 204 9.20 13.38 -23.57
C TYR A 204 8.00 13.32 -22.61
N VAL A 205 6.86 12.91 -23.12
CA VAL A 205 5.67 12.64 -22.32
C VAL A 205 5.74 11.19 -21.89
N ALA A 206 5.71 10.96 -20.60
CA ALA A 206 5.74 9.62 -20.02
C ALA A 206 4.85 9.58 -18.78
N PRO A 207 4.42 8.39 -18.35
CA PRO A 207 3.71 8.28 -17.09
C PRO A 207 4.64 8.62 -15.91
N ALA A 208 4.05 9.19 -14.85
CA ALA A 208 4.78 9.55 -13.63
C ALA A 208 5.27 8.34 -12.83
N CYS A 209 4.76 7.15 -13.14
CA CYS A 209 5.18 5.87 -12.60
C CYS A 209 5.14 4.80 -13.70
N LYS A 210 5.82 3.67 -13.47
CA LYS A 210 5.92 2.56 -14.43
C LYS A 210 4.54 2.02 -14.81
N ASN A 211 3.69 1.78 -13.84
CA ASN A 211 2.30 1.41 -14.03
C ASN A 211 1.46 1.77 -12.80
N PHE A 212 0.15 1.81 -13.00
CA PHE A 212 -0.83 1.93 -11.92
C PHE A 212 -1.93 0.90 -12.11
N ALA A 213 -2.12 0.01 -11.15
CA ALA A 213 -3.16 -1.02 -11.16
C ALA A 213 -4.19 -0.78 -10.07
N THR A 214 -5.46 -0.97 -10.38
CA THR A 214 -6.54 -0.95 -9.39
C THR A 214 -7.10 -2.36 -9.23
N PHE A 215 -7.07 -2.87 -8.01
CA PHE A 215 -7.73 -4.11 -7.64
C PHE A 215 -9.09 -3.77 -7.05
N VAL A 216 -10.15 -4.14 -7.76
CA VAL A 216 -11.52 -3.88 -7.31
C VAL A 216 -11.99 -5.04 -6.45
N SER A 217 -12.36 -4.73 -5.21
CA SER A 217 -13.07 -5.64 -4.33
C SER A 217 -14.55 -5.63 -4.69
N VAL A 218 -15.05 -6.72 -5.25
CA VAL A 218 -16.48 -6.92 -5.53
C VAL A 218 -17.00 -8.02 -4.61
N ASP A 219 -18.14 -7.75 -3.96
CA ASP A 219 -18.95 -8.75 -3.27
C ASP A 219 -19.96 -9.37 -4.22
#